data_6395a201c89162eaee778eeb91c95731
#
_entry.id   6395a201c89162eaee778eeb91c95731
#
_cell.length_a   1.000
_cell.length_b   1.000
_cell.length_c   1.000
_cell.angle_alpha   90.00
_cell.angle_beta   90.00
_cell.angle_gamma   90.00
#
_symmetry.space_group_name_H-M   'P 1'
#
loop_
_entity.id
_entity.type
_entity.pdbx_description
1 polymer ?
#
loop_
_entity_poly.entity_id
_entity_poly.type
_entity_poly.pdbx_seq_one_letter_code
_entity_poly.pdbx_strand_id
1 'polypeptide(L)'
;MGPSHSVGPICAMPWVPAMLCIPFVPCCGSQPCHGSQPCHGSQPCCVSQPCFRFHPCHKSQQCCGSHPQPQPHSSQHSPIPCTELHCVGQRRLSLSPSPRRTHNDSGDTRRGATAKAALWLYGLALQGDAGPSPHHLPTVSLQAALVGGTTMVLGHVLPAKERSLVDAFERCRALADPQVCCDYALHVGVTWWAPQVKAEMETLVREKGVNSFQMFLAYKELYMLRDGELYQALRACRDIGAIARVHAENGDLVAEGAKEALELGITGPEGIEISRPEELEAEATHRAITIANRTHCPVYLVNVSSMAAGDVIAAAKMQGKAVYAETTTAHATLTGLHYYHQDWFHAAAYVTVPPLRLDTNTSAHLLSLLASDTLNVVASDHRPFSAKQKAMGREDFTKIPHGVSGVQDRMNIIWERGVVGGKMDENRFVAVTSSNAAKLHNLYPRKGRIVPGADADVVVWDPEATRTISASTQVQGGDINLYENMRCHGVPLVTISRGRVVYENGVFMCAEGTGRFCPLRSFPDCVYKKLVQREKSLKPRAVDRSPYLGDVAAVVHAGKKDTGTPLADTPTRPATRHGGMRDLHESSFSLSGSQIDDHVPKRASARILAPPGGRSSGIW
;
A
#
# COMPACT_ATOMS: atom_id res chain seq x y z
N MET A 1 -27.10 28.42 -32.83
CA MET A 1 -25.69 28.47 -32.42
C MET A 1 -25.69 28.63 -30.90
N GLY A 2 -25.64 27.52 -30.18
CA GLY A 2 -25.58 27.49 -28.71
C GLY A 2 -24.17 27.14 -28.28
N PRO A 3 -23.71 27.59 -27.11
CA PRO A 3 -22.34 27.36 -26.68
C PRO A 3 -22.16 25.94 -26.21
N SER A 4 -21.10 25.32 -26.71
CA SER A 4 -20.59 24.02 -26.26
C SER A 4 -20.09 24.13 -24.82
N HIS A 5 -20.74 23.45 -23.87
CA HIS A 5 -20.22 23.25 -22.53
C HIS A 5 -19.08 22.24 -22.60
N SER A 6 -17.86 22.71 -22.45
CA SER A 6 -16.70 21.86 -22.18
C SER A 6 -16.83 21.32 -20.75
N VAL A 7 -17.05 20.02 -20.61
CA VAL A 7 -16.99 19.31 -19.34
C VAL A 7 -15.54 19.33 -18.87
N GLY A 8 -15.26 20.06 -17.80
CA GLY A 8 -13.95 20.11 -17.15
C GLY A 8 -13.59 18.75 -16.54
N PRO A 9 -12.30 18.43 -16.41
CA PRO A 9 -11.85 17.14 -15.91
C PRO A 9 -12.25 16.91 -14.46
N ILE A 10 -12.76 15.74 -14.19
CA ILE A 10 -13.14 15.23 -12.87
C ILE A 10 -11.92 15.25 -11.95
N CYS A 11 -12.06 15.90 -10.80
CA CYS A 11 -11.03 16.00 -9.78
C CYS A 11 -10.76 14.64 -9.14
N ALA A 12 -9.81 13.89 -9.66
CA ALA A 12 -9.19 12.80 -8.92
C ALA A 12 -8.16 13.39 -7.96
N MET A 13 -8.34 13.14 -6.68
CA MET A 13 -7.45 13.68 -5.65
C MET A 13 -6.32 12.70 -5.31
N PRO A 14 -5.12 13.21 -5.00
CA PRO A 14 -3.96 12.40 -4.68
C PRO A 14 -4.01 11.77 -3.29
N TRP A 15 -3.34 10.66 -3.18
CA TRP A 15 -3.20 9.79 -2.02
C TRP A 15 -2.17 10.30 -1.03
N VAL A 16 -2.46 10.22 0.27
CA VAL A 16 -1.50 10.49 1.35
C VAL A 16 -1.35 9.22 2.19
N PRO A 17 -0.38 8.36 1.94
CA PRO A 17 -0.11 7.29 2.89
C PRO A 17 0.57 7.91 4.12
N ALA A 18 -0.05 7.73 5.28
CA ALA A 18 0.60 8.00 6.55
C ALA A 18 1.66 6.93 6.80
N MET A 19 2.88 7.35 6.98
CA MET A 19 3.97 6.49 7.38
C MET A 19 4.46 6.79 8.77
N LEU A 20 4.66 5.74 9.50
CA LEU A 20 5.00 5.80 10.88
C LEU A 20 6.42 5.47 11.18
N CYS A 21 6.96 6.18 12.12
CA CYS A 21 8.11 5.75 12.87
C CYS A 21 7.80 5.87 14.36
N ILE A 22 7.39 4.76 14.99
CA ILE A 22 7.22 4.72 16.42
C ILE A 22 8.05 3.56 16.96
N PRO A 23 9.03 3.83 17.79
CA PRO A 23 9.58 2.81 18.67
C PRO A 23 8.69 2.66 19.90
N PHE A 24 8.36 1.43 20.20
CA PHE A 24 7.52 1.02 21.33
C PHE A 24 8.40 0.58 22.51
N VAL A 25 8.05 0.99 23.71
CA VAL A 25 8.63 0.44 24.96
C VAL A 25 7.53 -0.37 25.64
N PRO A 26 7.60 -1.69 25.66
CA PRO A 26 6.72 -2.48 26.50
C PRO A 26 7.21 -2.39 27.96
N CYS A 27 6.37 -1.93 28.86
CA CYS A 27 6.57 -2.11 30.29
C CYS A 27 6.13 -3.51 30.67
N CYS A 28 7.00 -4.50 30.55
CA CYS A 28 6.88 -5.76 31.30
C CYS A 28 8.25 -6.38 31.46
N GLY A 29 8.60 -6.60 32.72
CA GLY A 29 9.88 -7.17 33.11
C GLY A 29 9.99 -8.65 32.75
N SER A 30 11.06 -8.98 32.09
CA SER A 30 11.62 -10.32 32.11
C SER A 30 13.13 -10.19 32.29
N GLN A 31 13.65 -10.82 33.34
CA GLN A 31 15.06 -10.82 33.72
C GLN A 31 15.94 -11.42 32.63
N PRO A 32 17.17 -10.93 32.43
CA PRO A 32 18.12 -11.56 31.55
C PRO A 32 18.82 -12.72 32.28
N CYS A 33 18.88 -13.86 31.63
CA CYS A 33 19.76 -14.97 32.02
C CYS A 33 21.21 -14.58 31.76
N HIS A 34 22.02 -14.57 32.79
CA HIS A 34 23.49 -14.47 32.73
C HIS A 34 24.11 -15.82 32.39
N GLY A 35 25.14 -15.79 31.59
CA GLY A 35 26.25 -16.72 31.64
C GLY A 35 26.60 -17.41 30.35
N SER A 36 27.72 -17.00 29.72
CA SER A 36 28.78 -17.92 29.29
C SER A 36 29.96 -17.16 28.69
N GLN A 37 31.11 -17.63 29.09
CA GLN A 37 32.46 -17.14 28.79
C GLN A 37 32.88 -17.35 27.31
N PRO A 38 33.90 -16.62 26.83
CA PRO A 38 34.37 -16.73 25.44
C PRO A 38 35.35 -17.91 25.29
N CYS A 39 35.17 -18.67 24.22
CA CYS A 39 36.19 -19.61 23.72
C CYS A 39 36.92 -18.99 22.52
N HIS A 40 38.24 -18.94 22.64
CA HIS A 40 39.19 -18.69 21.56
C HIS A 40 39.33 -19.92 20.65
N GLY A 41 39.43 -19.71 19.33
CA GLY A 41 39.91 -20.77 18.43
C GLY A 41 39.45 -20.59 16.99
N SER A 42 40.39 -20.26 16.16
CA SER A 42 40.39 -20.10 14.71
C SER A 42 39.99 -21.34 13.92
N GLN A 43 39.19 -21.25 12.92
CA GLN A 43 39.34 -21.57 11.49
C GLN A 43 37.99 -21.81 10.78
N PRO A 44 37.89 -21.61 9.46
CA PRO A 44 36.63 -21.60 8.75
C PRO A 44 36.28 -22.98 8.18
N CYS A 45 35.03 -23.36 8.25
CA CYS A 45 34.49 -24.47 7.47
C CYS A 45 33.26 -24.11 6.69
N CYS A 46 33.25 -24.57 5.48
CA CYS A 46 32.29 -24.41 4.40
C CYS A 46 30.93 -25.05 4.69
N VAL A 47 29.94 -24.46 4.01
CA VAL A 47 28.80 -25.11 3.33
C VAL A 47 27.98 -26.14 4.11
N SER A 48 26.71 -25.86 4.33
CA SER A 48 25.65 -26.80 3.93
C SER A 48 24.23 -26.29 4.21
N GLN A 49 23.38 -26.75 3.38
CA GLN A 49 21.97 -26.52 3.08
C GLN A 49 21.00 -26.72 4.26
N PRO A 50 19.76 -26.21 4.13
CA PRO A 50 18.70 -26.41 5.10
C PRO A 50 17.97 -27.73 4.85
N CYS A 51 17.81 -28.53 5.89
CA CYS A 51 16.91 -29.69 5.90
C CYS A 51 15.56 -29.30 6.54
N PHE A 52 14.52 -29.37 5.74
CA PHE A 52 13.14 -29.52 6.22
C PHE A 52 12.89 -30.99 6.56
N ARG A 53 12.35 -31.29 7.75
CA ARG A 53 11.38 -32.39 7.94
C ARG A 53 10.60 -32.19 9.24
N PHE A 54 9.30 -32.11 9.10
CA PHE A 54 8.31 -32.34 10.15
C PHE A 54 8.14 -33.86 10.37
N HIS A 55 8.06 -34.27 11.62
CA HIS A 55 7.19 -35.39 12.05
C HIS A 55 6.90 -35.31 13.56
N PRO A 56 5.69 -35.66 14.00
CA PRO A 56 5.28 -35.58 15.39
C PRO A 56 5.63 -36.86 16.13
N CYS A 57 6.04 -36.76 17.39
CA CYS A 57 6.17 -37.92 18.26
C CYS A 57 5.28 -37.80 19.50
N HIS A 58 4.41 -38.77 19.61
CA HIS A 58 3.59 -39.08 20.80
C HIS A 58 4.39 -39.97 21.79
N LYS A 59 4.00 -39.80 23.07
CA LYS A 59 4.06 -40.76 24.20
C LYS A 59 5.29 -40.80 25.11
N SER A 60 5.03 -40.30 26.30
CA SER A 60 5.09 -40.95 27.63
C SER A 60 6.23 -41.91 27.96
N GLN A 61 6.97 -41.63 29.02
CA GLN A 61 7.00 -42.47 30.23
C GLN A 61 7.87 -41.86 31.34
N GLN A 62 7.42 -42.13 32.56
CA GLN A 62 7.97 -41.77 33.86
C GLN A 62 9.34 -42.43 34.09
N CYS A 63 10.19 -41.81 34.93
CA CYS A 63 10.90 -42.53 35.99
C CYS A 63 11.40 -41.55 37.08
N CYS A 64 11.22 -42.01 38.29
CA CYS A 64 11.54 -41.42 39.58
C CYS A 64 13.03 -41.35 39.91
N GLY A 65 13.38 -40.50 40.90
CA GLY A 65 14.63 -40.67 41.63
C GLY A 65 15.11 -39.43 42.44
N SER A 66 14.59 -39.30 43.67
CA SER A 66 15.23 -39.00 44.97
C SER A 66 16.27 -37.88 45.13
N HIS A 67 15.95 -37.09 46.14
CA HIS A 67 16.67 -36.08 46.94
C HIS A 67 18.09 -36.45 47.41
N PRO A 68 18.95 -35.54 47.97
CA PRO A 68 18.62 -34.70 49.13
C PRO A 68 19.17 -33.24 49.13
N GLN A 69 18.61 -32.46 50.02
CA GLN A 69 19.09 -31.15 50.48
C GLN A 69 20.38 -31.25 51.30
N PRO A 70 21.14 -30.14 51.48
CA PRO A 70 21.34 -29.60 52.81
C PRO A 70 21.20 -28.06 52.96
N GLN A 71 21.00 -27.68 54.17
CA GLN A 71 20.69 -26.40 54.76
C GLN A 71 21.91 -25.43 54.91
N PRO A 72 21.77 -24.24 55.58
CA PRO A 72 22.26 -22.94 55.11
C PRO A 72 23.50 -22.45 55.86
N HIS A 73 24.25 -21.50 55.24
CA HIS A 73 25.17 -20.65 55.96
C HIS A 73 24.92 -19.17 55.68
N SER A 74 24.75 -18.44 56.77
CA SER A 74 24.64 -16.99 56.92
C SER A 74 25.92 -16.28 56.51
N SER A 75 25.83 -15.17 55.77
CA SER A 75 26.73 -14.04 55.92
C SER A 75 26.07 -12.75 55.45
N GLN A 76 26.09 -11.80 56.35
CA GLN A 76 25.63 -10.43 56.26
C GLN A 76 26.46 -9.62 55.27
N HIS A 77 25.83 -8.84 54.42
CA HIS A 77 26.37 -7.58 53.95
C HIS A 77 25.23 -6.62 53.62
N SER A 78 25.40 -5.41 54.13
CA SER A 78 24.49 -4.28 54.18
C SER A 78 24.13 -3.70 52.79
N PRO A 79 22.95 -3.06 52.65
CA PRO A 79 22.55 -2.40 51.43
C PRO A 79 23.04 -0.94 51.37
N ILE A 80 23.45 -0.52 50.17
CA ILE A 80 23.73 0.87 49.80
C ILE A 80 22.42 1.50 49.32
N PRO A 81 22.05 2.72 49.72
CA PRO A 81 20.73 3.29 49.49
C PRO A 81 20.58 3.86 48.07
N CYS A 82 19.48 3.50 47.41
CA CYS A 82 18.96 4.23 46.26
C CYS A 82 18.40 5.59 46.70
N THR A 83 18.88 6.63 46.08
CA THR A 83 18.38 8.01 46.25
C THR A 83 17.02 8.15 45.59
N GLU A 84 16.04 8.46 46.42
CA GLU A 84 14.70 8.87 46.03
C GLU A 84 14.72 10.19 45.25
N LEU A 85 14.08 10.23 44.11
CA LEU A 85 13.69 11.47 43.44
C LEU A 85 12.32 11.89 43.96
N HIS A 86 12.35 12.95 44.79
CA HIS A 86 11.16 13.58 45.37
C HIS A 86 10.21 14.13 44.28
N CYS A 87 8.96 13.72 44.36
CA CYS A 87 7.80 14.45 43.83
C CYS A 87 7.60 15.75 44.59
N VAL A 88 7.72 16.88 43.91
CA VAL A 88 7.40 18.20 44.47
C VAL A 88 5.93 18.54 44.17
N GLY A 89 5.22 18.66 45.26
CA GLY A 89 4.07 19.45 45.63
C GLY A 89 3.06 19.93 44.58
N GLN A 90 1.86 19.41 44.74
CA GLN A 90 0.62 20.05 44.31
C GLN A 90 0.45 21.43 44.92
N ARG A 91 0.36 22.47 44.11
CA ARG A 91 -0.29 23.72 44.50
C ARG A 91 -1.65 23.83 43.82
N ARG A 92 -2.69 23.70 44.62
CA ARG A 92 -4.05 24.13 44.25
C ARG A 92 -4.04 25.66 44.11
N LEU A 93 -4.41 26.13 42.92
CA LEU A 93 -4.83 27.51 42.73
C LEU A 93 -6.36 27.54 42.61
N SER A 94 -6.96 28.20 43.57
CA SER A 94 -8.37 28.53 43.65
C SER A 94 -8.73 29.58 42.58
N LEU A 95 -9.66 29.25 41.72
CA LEU A 95 -10.27 30.18 40.75
C LEU A 95 -11.49 30.85 41.40
N SER A 96 -11.44 32.13 41.56
CA SER A 96 -12.61 33.00 41.81
C SER A 96 -13.24 33.45 40.50
N PRO A 97 -14.55 33.63 40.45
CA PRO A 97 -15.25 33.99 39.23
C PRO A 97 -15.39 35.51 39.06
N SER A 98 -15.21 36.00 37.82
CA SER A 98 -15.72 37.33 37.43
C SER A 98 -15.66 37.50 35.90
N PRO A 99 -16.32 38.50 35.30
CA PRO A 99 -17.70 38.60 35.02
C PRO A 99 -17.94 38.68 33.48
N ARG A 100 -19.20 38.44 33.08
CA ARG A 100 -19.74 38.61 31.72
C ARG A 100 -19.35 39.94 31.07
N ARG A 101 -18.86 39.89 29.83
CA ARG A 101 -18.88 41.04 28.91
C ARG A 101 -19.56 40.67 27.61
N THR A 102 -20.35 41.61 27.23
CA THR A 102 -21.29 41.73 26.11
C THR A 102 -20.60 41.68 24.75
N HIS A 103 -21.36 41.19 23.76
CA HIS A 103 -21.10 41.23 22.32
C HIS A 103 -20.57 42.59 21.83
N ASN A 104 -19.55 42.53 20.99
CA ASN A 104 -19.45 43.45 19.85
C ASN A 104 -18.87 42.71 18.65
N ASP A 105 -19.66 42.75 17.59
CA ASP A 105 -19.35 42.33 16.23
C ASP A 105 -18.23 43.22 15.66
N SER A 106 -17.10 42.62 15.30
CA SER A 106 -16.16 43.26 14.39
C SER A 106 -15.61 42.21 13.43
N GLY A 107 -15.86 42.43 12.16
CA GLY A 107 -15.68 41.57 11.02
C GLY A 107 -14.31 40.85 10.94
N ASP A 108 -14.39 39.57 10.77
CA ASP A 108 -13.28 38.64 10.66
C ASP A 108 -12.74 38.61 9.22
N THR A 109 -11.77 39.48 8.92
CA THR A 109 -10.98 39.47 7.68
C THR A 109 -9.88 38.39 7.67
N ARG A 110 -9.71 37.57 8.74
CA ARG A 110 -8.69 36.51 8.85
C ARG A 110 -9.15 35.16 8.29
N ARG A 111 -10.45 34.95 8.02
CA ARG A 111 -10.98 33.69 7.48
C ARG A 111 -10.68 33.45 6.00
N GLY A 112 -10.33 34.48 5.24
CA GLY A 112 -10.07 34.36 3.80
C GLY A 112 -8.68 33.84 3.40
N ALA A 113 -7.67 33.99 4.26
CA ALA A 113 -6.29 33.63 3.93
C ALA A 113 -5.96 32.16 4.22
N THR A 114 -6.61 31.56 5.23
CA THR A 114 -6.39 30.16 5.65
C THR A 114 -7.02 29.14 4.68
N ALA A 115 -8.07 29.50 3.98
CA ALA A 115 -8.78 28.63 3.05
C ALA A 115 -7.98 28.28 1.78
N LYS A 116 -7.07 29.14 1.34
CA LYS A 116 -6.26 28.91 0.13
C LYS A 116 -5.08 27.95 0.34
N ALA A 117 -4.59 27.81 1.55
CA ALA A 117 -3.42 26.98 1.86
C ALA A 117 -3.74 25.48 1.97
N ALA A 118 -4.95 25.12 2.39
CA ALA A 118 -5.37 23.74 2.60
C ALA A 118 -5.46 22.88 1.33
N LEU A 119 -5.67 23.50 0.18
CA LEU A 119 -5.88 22.82 -1.09
C LEU A 119 -4.60 22.20 -1.68
N TRP A 120 -3.44 22.66 -1.27
CA TRP A 120 -2.17 22.40 -1.93
C TRP A 120 -1.43 21.14 -1.47
N LEU A 121 -1.62 20.71 -0.24
CA LEU A 121 -1.00 19.47 0.25
C LEU A 121 -1.74 18.21 -0.22
N TYR A 122 -3.00 18.35 -0.64
CA TYR A 122 -3.86 17.26 -1.09
C TYR A 122 -4.11 17.20 -2.60
N GLY A 123 -3.51 18.07 -3.38
CA GLY A 123 -3.64 17.96 -4.81
C GLY A 123 -3.45 19.24 -5.57
N LEU A 124 -2.35 19.35 -6.25
CA LEU A 124 -2.08 20.33 -7.30
C LEU A 124 -2.93 20.09 -8.57
N ALA A 125 -3.97 19.29 -8.51
CA ALA A 125 -4.78 18.91 -9.67
C ALA A 125 -6.09 19.70 -9.79
N LEU A 126 -6.32 20.74 -8.98
CA LEU A 126 -7.53 21.55 -9.08
C LEU A 126 -7.25 22.92 -9.71
N GLN A 127 -7.19 22.98 -11.03
CA GLN A 127 -7.63 24.14 -11.79
C GLN A 127 -9.11 23.93 -12.11
N GLY A 128 -9.99 24.35 -11.20
CA GLY A 128 -11.42 24.41 -11.37
C GLY A 128 -12.03 25.21 -10.22
N ASP A 129 -12.92 26.15 -10.52
CA ASP A 129 -13.46 27.21 -9.66
C ASP A 129 -14.33 26.75 -8.46
N ALA A 130 -14.22 25.53 -7.98
CA ALA A 130 -14.83 25.10 -6.73
C ALA A 130 -13.90 25.44 -5.56
N GLY A 131 -14.22 26.51 -4.86
CA GLY A 131 -13.46 27.01 -3.73
C GLY A 131 -13.21 25.94 -2.64
N PRO A 132 -12.06 26.00 -1.95
CA PRO A 132 -11.67 25.02 -0.95
C PRO A 132 -12.59 25.09 0.28
N SER A 133 -12.98 23.92 0.79
CA SER A 133 -13.58 23.83 2.11
C SER A 133 -12.57 24.25 3.19
N PRO A 134 -12.93 25.11 4.13
CA PRO A 134 -12.00 25.66 5.14
C PRO A 134 -11.55 24.65 6.22
N HIS A 135 -12.00 23.40 6.16
CA HIS A 135 -11.87 22.45 7.27
C HIS A 135 -10.76 21.40 7.15
N HIS A 136 -9.94 21.44 6.11
CA HIS A 136 -8.88 20.42 5.89
C HIS A 136 -7.51 21.05 5.68
N LEU A 137 -7.05 21.79 6.69
CA LEU A 137 -5.66 22.24 6.75
C LEU A 137 -4.73 21.04 6.95
N PRO A 138 -3.59 20.99 6.27
CA PRO A 138 -2.54 20.01 6.53
C PRO A 138 -2.19 19.90 8.01
N THR A 139 -2.18 21.02 8.72
CA THR A 139 -1.92 21.10 10.14
C THR A 139 -2.86 20.22 10.96
N VAL A 140 -4.17 20.26 10.70
CA VAL A 140 -5.16 19.48 11.45
C VAL A 140 -4.95 17.97 11.24
N SER A 141 -4.69 17.51 10.02
CA SER A 141 -4.40 16.10 9.75
C SER A 141 -3.09 15.66 10.41
N LEU A 142 -2.07 16.53 10.47
CA LEU A 142 -0.81 16.21 11.11
C LEU A 142 -0.89 16.27 12.65
N GLN A 143 -1.73 17.15 13.22
CA GLN A 143 -2.09 17.11 14.63
C GLN A 143 -2.79 15.80 14.98
N ALA A 144 -3.75 15.39 14.16
CA ALA A 144 -4.44 14.11 14.32
C ALA A 144 -3.47 12.92 14.25
N ALA A 145 -2.46 12.97 13.37
CA ALA A 145 -1.40 11.97 13.32
C ALA A 145 -0.66 11.85 14.65
N LEU A 146 -0.23 12.99 15.23
CA LEU A 146 0.47 13.03 16.52
C LEU A 146 -0.41 12.55 17.68
N VAL A 147 -1.69 12.93 17.69
CA VAL A 147 -2.68 12.45 18.68
C VAL A 147 -2.87 10.94 18.59
N GLY A 148 -2.84 10.39 17.37
CA GLY A 148 -2.89 8.94 17.12
C GLY A 148 -1.57 8.21 17.31
N GLY A 149 -0.50 8.90 17.76
CA GLY A 149 0.81 8.29 17.97
C GLY A 149 1.68 8.19 16.70
N THR A 150 1.34 8.93 15.64
CA THR A 150 2.11 8.95 14.38
C THR A 150 3.04 10.17 14.36
N THR A 151 4.35 9.96 14.35
CA THR A 151 5.36 11.02 14.45
C THR A 151 5.94 11.45 13.10
N MET A 152 5.70 10.68 12.04
CA MET A 152 6.14 11.00 10.70
C MET A 152 5.09 10.57 9.65
N VAL A 153 4.90 11.40 8.63
CA VAL A 153 3.98 11.13 7.50
C VAL A 153 4.74 11.21 6.18
N LEU A 154 4.35 10.35 5.22
CA LEU A 154 4.78 10.50 3.85
C LEU A 154 3.58 10.94 2.99
N GLY A 155 3.68 12.15 2.44
CA GLY A 155 2.67 12.73 1.57
C GLY A 155 2.94 12.46 0.10
N HIS A 156 1.92 12.63 -0.74
CA HIS A 156 2.04 12.55 -2.19
C HIS A 156 2.08 13.91 -2.85
N VAL A 157 3.01 14.06 -3.79
CA VAL A 157 3.01 15.14 -4.78
C VAL A 157 2.53 14.54 -6.09
N LEU A 158 1.37 14.93 -6.58
CA LEU A 158 0.85 14.47 -7.87
C LEU A 158 0.83 15.64 -8.86
N PRO A 159 1.83 15.74 -9.74
CA PRO A 159 1.79 16.71 -10.82
C PRO A 159 0.67 16.38 -11.81
N ALA A 160 0.06 17.38 -12.40
CA ALA A 160 -0.81 17.18 -13.54
C ALA A 160 0.01 16.61 -14.72
N LYS A 161 -0.65 15.92 -15.63
CA LYS A 161 -0.02 15.36 -16.83
C LYS A 161 0.78 16.46 -17.58
N GLU A 162 1.97 16.11 -18.05
CA GLU A 162 2.88 17.01 -18.78
C GLU A 162 3.42 18.20 -17.95
N ARG A 163 3.28 18.17 -16.62
CA ARG A 163 3.90 19.17 -15.74
C ARG A 163 5.17 18.63 -15.09
N SER A 164 6.06 19.57 -14.74
CA SER A 164 7.32 19.24 -14.06
C SER A 164 7.09 18.62 -12.69
N LEU A 165 7.75 17.49 -12.43
CA LEU A 165 7.77 16.80 -11.14
C LEU A 165 8.53 17.65 -10.10
N VAL A 166 9.62 18.29 -10.51
CA VAL A 166 10.46 19.11 -9.62
C VAL A 166 9.70 20.35 -9.16
N ASP A 167 9.04 21.07 -10.08
CA ASP A 167 8.22 22.25 -9.72
C ASP A 167 7.07 21.89 -8.80
N ALA A 168 6.43 20.75 -9.03
CA ALA A 168 5.34 20.28 -8.16
C ALA A 168 5.87 19.96 -6.76
N PHE A 169 7.03 19.33 -6.66
CA PHE A 169 7.69 19.03 -5.40
C PHE A 169 8.05 20.32 -4.63
N GLU A 170 8.68 21.30 -5.28
CA GLU A 170 9.10 22.56 -4.64
C GLU A 170 7.90 23.35 -4.13
N ARG A 171 6.83 23.44 -4.93
CA ARG A 171 5.58 24.08 -4.49
C ARG A 171 4.98 23.39 -3.28
N CYS A 172 4.94 22.05 -3.27
CA CYS A 172 4.43 21.29 -2.14
C CYS A 172 5.28 21.55 -0.88
N ARG A 173 6.59 21.56 -1.01
CA ARG A 173 7.53 21.87 0.08
C ARG A 173 7.30 23.28 0.65
N ALA A 174 7.24 24.27 -0.22
CA ALA A 174 7.04 25.68 0.18
C ALA A 174 5.73 25.89 0.97
N LEU A 175 4.71 25.10 0.68
CA LEU A 175 3.43 25.14 1.41
C LEU A 175 3.46 24.32 2.70
N ALA A 176 4.13 23.19 2.71
CA ALA A 176 4.17 22.30 3.85
C ALA A 176 5.05 22.85 4.98
N ASP A 177 6.26 23.31 4.68
CA ASP A 177 7.27 23.68 5.65
C ASP A 177 6.77 24.64 6.76
N PRO A 178 5.99 25.71 6.45
CA PRO A 178 5.50 26.63 7.48
C PRO A 178 4.33 26.08 8.32
N GLN A 179 3.67 25.00 7.90
CA GLN A 179 2.42 24.54 8.48
C GLN A 179 2.53 23.20 9.22
N VAL A 180 3.52 22.36 8.87
CA VAL A 180 3.61 21.01 9.42
C VAL A 180 4.00 21.01 10.89
N CYS A 181 3.35 20.18 11.70
CA CYS A 181 3.66 19.99 13.12
C CYS A 181 4.35 18.65 13.41
N CYS A 182 4.37 17.70 12.49
CA CYS A 182 5.15 16.46 12.60
C CYS A 182 6.14 16.32 11.44
N ASP A 183 7.09 15.41 11.58
CA ASP A 183 8.05 15.13 10.52
C ASP A 183 7.36 14.59 9.27
N TYR A 184 7.90 14.91 8.10
CA TYR A 184 7.31 14.46 6.85
C TYR A 184 8.36 14.19 5.76
N ALA A 185 7.99 13.37 4.80
CA ALA A 185 8.68 13.20 3.53
C ALA A 185 7.64 13.12 2.40
N LEU A 186 8.10 13.06 1.17
CA LEU A 186 7.22 13.13 0.00
C LEU A 186 7.52 12.00 -0.99
N HIS A 187 6.45 11.37 -1.49
CA HIS A 187 6.46 10.57 -2.71
C HIS A 187 6.09 11.48 -3.89
N VAL A 188 6.70 11.26 -5.05
CA VAL A 188 6.35 12.03 -6.25
C VAL A 188 5.68 11.11 -7.27
N GLY A 189 4.53 11.54 -7.77
CA GLY A 189 3.76 10.82 -8.78
C GLY A 189 4.40 10.94 -10.16
N VAL A 190 4.51 9.81 -10.86
CA VAL A 190 4.82 9.75 -12.29
C VAL A 190 3.50 9.54 -13.02
N THR A 191 2.93 10.61 -13.55
CA THR A 191 1.59 10.65 -14.17
C THR A 191 1.65 10.60 -15.70
N TRP A 192 2.84 10.64 -16.26
CA TRP A 192 3.15 10.57 -17.69
C TRP A 192 4.60 10.17 -17.87
N TRP A 193 5.01 9.84 -19.10
CA TRP A 193 6.37 9.39 -19.36
C TRP A 193 7.01 10.09 -20.57
N ALA A 194 8.20 10.65 -20.35
CA ALA A 194 9.06 11.21 -21.37
C ALA A 194 10.53 11.21 -20.87
N PRO A 195 11.52 11.43 -21.72
CA PRO A 195 12.93 11.57 -21.30
C PRO A 195 13.14 12.63 -20.22
N GLN A 196 12.39 13.73 -20.28
CA GLN A 196 12.41 14.80 -19.26
C GLN A 196 12.02 14.25 -17.88
N VAL A 197 10.95 13.43 -17.79
CA VAL A 197 10.49 12.85 -16.52
C VAL A 197 11.60 12.03 -15.86
N LYS A 198 12.35 11.24 -16.66
CA LYS A 198 13.48 10.49 -16.15
C LYS A 198 14.55 11.41 -15.55
N ALA A 199 14.91 12.49 -16.25
CA ALA A 199 15.90 13.45 -15.75
C ALA A 199 15.44 14.15 -14.46
N GLU A 200 14.16 14.52 -14.37
CA GLU A 200 13.56 15.10 -13.16
C GLU A 200 13.52 14.10 -12.00
N MET A 201 13.25 12.81 -12.25
CA MET A 201 13.36 11.77 -11.23
C MET A 201 14.79 11.65 -10.68
N GLU A 202 15.80 11.72 -11.54
CA GLU A 202 17.20 11.72 -11.13
C GLU A 202 17.55 12.93 -10.24
N THR A 203 17.08 14.12 -10.59
CA THR A 203 17.24 15.34 -9.79
C THR A 203 16.56 15.21 -8.43
N LEU A 204 15.33 14.72 -8.39
CA LEU A 204 14.57 14.50 -7.15
C LEU A 204 15.29 13.55 -6.18
N VAL A 205 15.89 12.48 -6.71
CA VAL A 205 16.63 11.52 -5.88
C VAL A 205 17.97 12.08 -5.39
N ARG A 206 18.72 12.72 -6.27
CA ARG A 206 20.08 13.18 -5.95
C ARG A 206 20.09 14.43 -5.08
N GLU A 207 19.17 15.36 -5.32
CA GLU A 207 19.23 16.71 -4.75
C GLU A 207 18.10 17.01 -3.76
N LYS A 208 16.92 16.41 -3.96
CA LYS A 208 15.71 16.78 -3.19
C LYS A 208 15.33 15.80 -2.11
N GLY A 209 16.02 14.64 -2.01
CA GLY A 209 15.75 13.65 -0.97
C GLY A 209 14.44 12.89 -1.16
N VAL A 210 14.08 12.58 -2.40
CA VAL A 210 12.99 11.67 -2.77
C VAL A 210 13.58 10.31 -3.13
N ASN A 211 13.05 9.22 -2.58
CA ASN A 211 13.49 7.87 -2.94
C ASN A 211 12.36 6.93 -3.38
N SER A 212 11.20 7.49 -3.67
CA SER A 212 10.01 6.72 -4.00
C SER A 212 9.09 7.47 -4.95
N PHE A 213 8.62 6.76 -5.97
CA PHE A 213 7.76 7.30 -7.02
C PHE A 213 6.46 6.52 -7.08
N GLN A 214 5.32 7.25 -7.10
CA GLN A 214 3.99 6.68 -7.20
C GLN A 214 3.54 6.61 -8.65
N MET A 215 3.07 5.44 -9.06
CA MET A 215 2.56 5.13 -10.40
C MET A 215 1.15 4.56 -10.28
N PHE A 216 0.34 4.76 -11.30
CA PHE A 216 -1.05 4.32 -11.33
C PHE A 216 -1.31 3.48 -12.58
N LEU A 217 -1.99 2.35 -12.41
CA LEU A 217 -2.52 1.53 -13.50
C LEU A 217 -4.02 1.81 -13.75
N ALA A 218 -4.61 2.67 -12.90
CA ALA A 218 -5.97 3.20 -13.02
C ALA A 218 -5.96 4.72 -13.18
N TYR A 219 -7.12 5.35 -13.11
CA TYR A 219 -7.33 6.77 -13.38
C TYR A 219 -6.99 7.14 -14.83
N LYS A 220 -7.65 6.41 -15.78
CA LYS A 220 -7.56 6.65 -17.22
C LYS A 220 -7.65 8.15 -17.53
N GLU A 221 -6.84 8.63 -18.45
CA GLU A 221 -6.69 10.03 -18.87
C GLU A 221 -6.06 10.99 -17.83
N LEU A 222 -6.01 10.63 -16.54
CA LEU A 222 -5.46 11.48 -15.48
C LEU A 222 -4.03 11.08 -15.09
N TYR A 223 -3.85 9.87 -14.56
CA TYR A 223 -2.59 9.41 -13.97
C TYR A 223 -2.11 8.08 -14.51
N MET A 224 -2.96 7.35 -15.26
CA MET A 224 -2.69 6.00 -15.72
C MET A 224 -1.47 5.95 -16.63
N LEU A 225 -0.53 5.06 -16.30
CA LEU A 225 0.58 4.67 -17.15
C LEU A 225 0.23 3.38 -17.90
N ARG A 226 0.58 3.33 -19.18
CA ARG A 226 0.53 2.10 -19.97
C ARG A 226 1.72 1.21 -19.66
N ASP A 227 1.65 -0.07 -19.98
CA ASP A 227 2.68 -1.05 -19.65
C ASP A 227 4.08 -0.66 -20.14
N GLY A 228 4.19 -0.08 -21.33
CA GLY A 228 5.47 0.42 -21.87
C GLY A 228 6.05 1.58 -21.07
N GLU A 229 5.19 2.50 -20.61
CA GLU A 229 5.58 3.65 -19.79
C GLU A 229 5.95 3.18 -18.37
N LEU A 230 5.14 2.29 -17.79
CA LEU A 230 5.44 1.66 -16.50
C LEU A 230 6.78 0.91 -16.52
N TYR A 231 7.04 0.16 -17.60
CA TYR A 231 8.32 -0.54 -17.79
C TYR A 231 9.50 0.43 -17.76
N GLN A 232 9.39 1.56 -18.46
CA GLN A 232 10.46 2.57 -18.50
C GLN A 232 10.63 3.27 -17.13
N ALA A 233 9.53 3.61 -16.46
CA ALA A 233 9.54 4.23 -15.15
C ALA A 233 10.16 3.29 -14.09
N LEU A 234 9.83 2.00 -14.09
CA LEU A 234 10.44 0.99 -13.23
C LEU A 234 11.95 0.83 -13.49
N ARG A 235 12.37 0.86 -14.76
CA ARG A 235 13.81 0.86 -15.08
C ARG A 235 14.50 2.10 -14.54
N ALA A 236 13.89 3.28 -14.68
CA ALA A 236 14.43 4.50 -14.12
C ALA A 236 14.57 4.41 -12.60
N CYS A 237 13.55 3.94 -11.87
CA CYS A 237 13.62 3.71 -10.41
C CYS A 237 14.79 2.81 -10.03
N ARG A 238 14.99 1.69 -10.74
CA ARG A 238 16.13 0.79 -10.52
C ARG A 238 17.46 1.51 -10.70
N ASP A 239 17.59 2.28 -11.79
CA ASP A 239 18.86 2.90 -12.19
C ASP A 239 19.27 4.04 -11.23
N ILE A 240 18.29 4.72 -10.62
CA ILE A 240 18.51 5.83 -9.67
C ILE A 240 18.47 5.42 -8.19
N GLY A 241 18.21 4.16 -7.89
CA GLY A 241 18.12 3.65 -6.52
C GLY A 241 16.86 4.11 -5.80
N ALA A 242 15.71 4.12 -6.47
CA ALA A 242 14.41 4.46 -5.91
C ALA A 242 13.47 3.26 -5.90
N ILE A 243 12.47 3.26 -5.00
CA ILE A 243 11.41 2.26 -4.98
C ILE A 243 10.21 2.75 -5.81
N ALA A 244 9.66 1.84 -6.61
CA ALA A 244 8.45 2.08 -7.38
C ALA A 244 7.23 1.67 -6.54
N ARG A 245 6.34 2.61 -6.27
CA ARG A 245 5.04 2.41 -5.63
C ARG A 245 3.98 2.34 -6.73
N VAL A 246 3.12 1.33 -6.70
CA VAL A 246 2.12 1.12 -7.77
C VAL A 246 0.74 0.94 -7.15
N HIS A 247 -0.20 1.78 -7.59
CA HIS A 247 -1.63 1.55 -7.42
C HIS A 247 -2.09 0.64 -8.56
N ALA A 248 -2.53 -0.55 -8.23
CA ALA A 248 -2.77 -1.63 -9.16
C ALA A 248 -4.26 -1.97 -9.28
N GLU A 249 -4.98 -1.25 -10.12
CA GLU A 249 -6.31 -1.61 -10.66
C GLU A 249 -6.27 -1.44 -12.19
N ASN A 250 -7.01 -2.26 -12.92
CA ASN A 250 -7.08 -2.18 -14.38
C ASN A 250 -7.94 -0.97 -14.82
N GLY A 251 -7.28 0.14 -15.13
CA GLY A 251 -7.95 1.41 -15.39
C GLY A 251 -8.82 1.44 -16.64
N ASP A 252 -8.51 0.64 -17.65
CA ASP A 252 -9.34 0.55 -18.84
C ASP A 252 -10.66 -0.16 -18.53
N LEU A 253 -10.62 -1.30 -17.84
CA LEU A 253 -11.82 -2.04 -17.47
C LEU A 253 -12.64 -1.32 -16.39
N VAL A 254 -11.98 -0.64 -15.45
CA VAL A 254 -12.67 0.22 -14.48
C VAL A 254 -13.46 1.34 -15.18
N ALA A 255 -12.90 1.94 -16.24
CA ALA A 255 -13.59 3.00 -16.97
C ALA A 255 -14.83 2.48 -17.73
N GLU A 256 -14.71 1.30 -18.36
CA GLU A 256 -15.86 0.67 -19.03
C GLU A 256 -16.91 0.21 -18.02
N GLY A 257 -16.52 -0.44 -16.92
CA GLY A 257 -17.46 -0.86 -15.85
C GLY A 257 -18.19 0.32 -15.20
N ALA A 258 -17.53 1.48 -15.04
CA ALA A 258 -18.19 2.68 -14.55
C ALA A 258 -19.22 3.21 -15.54
N LYS A 259 -18.92 3.15 -16.84
CA LYS A 259 -19.84 3.54 -17.90
C LYS A 259 -21.06 2.61 -17.94
N GLU A 260 -20.84 1.31 -17.91
CA GLU A 260 -21.91 0.30 -17.88
C GLU A 260 -22.82 0.47 -16.67
N ALA A 261 -22.25 0.72 -15.48
CA ALA A 261 -23.04 0.98 -14.28
C ALA A 261 -23.94 2.21 -14.42
N LEU A 262 -23.41 3.31 -14.97
CA LEU A 262 -24.19 4.52 -15.22
C LEU A 262 -25.27 4.32 -16.29
N GLU A 263 -25.00 3.57 -17.35
CA GLU A 263 -25.98 3.20 -18.37
C GLU A 263 -27.13 2.34 -17.81
N LEU A 264 -26.85 1.54 -16.78
CA LEU A 264 -27.85 0.78 -16.02
C LEU A 264 -28.63 1.64 -15.01
N GLY A 265 -28.31 2.93 -14.88
CA GLY A 265 -28.93 3.85 -13.94
C GLY A 265 -28.39 3.75 -12.50
N ILE A 266 -27.26 3.09 -12.30
CA ILE A 266 -26.59 3.02 -10.99
C ILE A 266 -25.78 4.30 -10.80
N THR A 267 -26.27 5.22 -9.99
CA THR A 267 -25.64 6.52 -9.75
C THR A 267 -25.11 6.68 -8.32
N GLY A 268 -25.47 5.76 -7.42
CA GLY A 268 -25.13 5.79 -6.01
C GLY A 268 -23.72 5.26 -5.69
N PRO A 269 -23.29 5.35 -4.41
CA PRO A 269 -21.98 4.93 -3.94
C PRO A 269 -21.63 3.48 -4.25
N GLU A 270 -22.61 2.59 -4.39
CA GLU A 270 -22.43 1.18 -4.75
C GLU A 270 -21.78 1.01 -6.13
N GLY A 271 -21.96 1.97 -7.04
CA GLY A 271 -21.31 1.98 -8.35
C GLY A 271 -19.78 1.94 -8.28
N ILE A 272 -19.19 2.40 -7.17
CA ILE A 272 -17.73 2.35 -6.96
C ILE A 272 -17.23 0.90 -6.87
N GLU A 273 -17.94 0.04 -6.17
CA GLU A 273 -17.56 -1.36 -6.01
C GLU A 273 -17.92 -2.18 -7.26
N ILE A 274 -19.11 -1.95 -7.81
CA ILE A 274 -19.59 -2.61 -9.03
C ILE A 274 -18.63 -2.39 -10.21
N SER A 275 -18.12 -1.17 -10.38
CA SER A 275 -17.18 -0.83 -11.45
C SER A 275 -15.74 -1.31 -11.21
N ARG A 276 -15.43 -1.82 -10.01
CA ARG A 276 -14.07 -2.19 -9.58
C ARG A 276 -14.02 -3.53 -8.88
N PRO A 277 -14.49 -4.62 -9.51
CA PRO A 277 -14.43 -5.95 -8.92
C PRO A 277 -12.98 -6.35 -8.60
N GLU A 278 -12.82 -7.27 -7.63
CA GLU A 278 -11.49 -7.61 -7.10
C GLU A 278 -10.56 -8.25 -8.13
N GLU A 279 -11.09 -8.86 -9.17
CA GLU A 279 -10.34 -9.44 -10.26
C GLU A 279 -9.53 -8.38 -11.03
N LEU A 280 -10.03 -7.14 -11.14
CA LEU A 280 -9.32 -6.04 -11.79
C LEU A 280 -8.12 -5.57 -10.98
N GLU A 281 -8.20 -5.66 -9.65
CA GLU A 281 -7.08 -5.42 -8.76
C GLU A 281 -6.06 -6.57 -8.83
N ALA A 282 -6.52 -7.82 -8.81
CA ALA A 282 -5.65 -8.99 -8.87
C ALA A 282 -4.89 -9.07 -10.20
N GLU A 283 -5.55 -8.82 -11.35
CA GLU A 283 -4.92 -8.77 -12.66
C GLU A 283 -3.83 -7.68 -12.71
N ALA A 284 -4.18 -6.45 -12.33
CA ALA A 284 -3.24 -5.34 -12.35
C ALA A 284 -2.07 -5.54 -11.38
N THR A 285 -2.32 -6.15 -10.21
CA THR A 285 -1.29 -6.56 -9.25
C THR A 285 -0.33 -7.56 -9.88
N HIS A 286 -0.83 -8.60 -10.55
CA HIS A 286 0.01 -9.59 -11.25
C HIS A 286 0.82 -8.94 -12.38
N ARG A 287 0.21 -8.07 -13.15
CA ARG A 287 0.84 -7.31 -14.24
C ARG A 287 1.96 -6.40 -13.73
N ALA A 288 1.71 -5.62 -12.68
CA ALA A 288 2.71 -4.77 -12.04
C ALA A 288 3.92 -5.59 -11.56
N ILE A 289 3.68 -6.71 -10.87
CA ILE A 289 4.73 -7.62 -10.39
C ILE A 289 5.53 -8.21 -11.57
N THR A 290 4.86 -8.58 -12.64
CA THR A 290 5.50 -9.15 -13.84
C THR A 290 6.44 -8.14 -14.48
N ILE A 291 5.99 -6.90 -14.67
CA ILE A 291 6.81 -5.83 -15.26
C ILE A 291 7.97 -5.45 -14.31
N ALA A 292 7.71 -5.37 -13.01
CA ALA A 292 8.73 -5.09 -12.00
C ALA A 292 9.84 -6.17 -11.98
N ASN A 293 9.45 -7.44 -12.01
CA ASN A 293 10.40 -8.54 -12.07
C ASN A 293 11.22 -8.50 -13.36
N ARG A 294 10.60 -8.16 -14.50
CA ARG A 294 11.28 -8.04 -15.80
C ARG A 294 12.27 -6.87 -15.85
N THR A 295 12.01 -5.80 -15.12
CA THR A 295 12.88 -4.63 -15.02
C THR A 295 13.91 -4.74 -13.89
N HIS A 296 13.86 -5.80 -13.07
CA HIS A 296 14.67 -6.00 -11.86
C HIS A 296 14.53 -4.85 -10.85
N CYS A 297 13.36 -4.25 -10.79
CA CYS A 297 13.02 -3.22 -9.83
C CYS A 297 12.13 -3.83 -8.73
N PRO A 298 12.46 -3.67 -7.44
CA PRO A 298 11.52 -3.98 -6.38
C PRO A 298 10.26 -3.14 -6.56
N VAL A 299 9.09 -3.75 -6.35
CA VAL A 299 7.80 -3.05 -6.42
C VAL A 299 7.15 -3.00 -5.05
N TYR A 300 6.52 -1.87 -4.77
CA TYR A 300 5.71 -1.65 -3.58
C TYR A 300 4.26 -1.40 -4.01
N LEU A 301 3.39 -2.37 -3.76
CA LEU A 301 1.97 -2.30 -4.09
C LEU A 301 1.24 -1.56 -2.97
N VAL A 302 0.51 -0.52 -3.34
CA VAL A 302 -0.19 0.33 -2.38
C VAL A 302 -1.66 -0.05 -2.26
N ASN A 303 -2.19 0.04 -1.03
CA ASN A 303 -3.61 -0.07 -0.70
C ASN A 303 -4.27 -1.36 -1.18
N VAL A 304 -3.63 -2.49 -1.01
CA VAL A 304 -4.21 -3.80 -1.32
C VAL A 304 -5.53 -3.96 -0.57
N SER A 305 -6.61 -4.19 -1.29
CA SER A 305 -7.99 -4.17 -0.77
C SER A 305 -8.70 -5.52 -0.84
N SER A 306 -8.21 -6.48 -1.64
CA SER A 306 -8.90 -7.73 -1.92
C SER A 306 -8.10 -8.97 -1.51
N MET A 307 -8.82 -10.08 -1.32
CA MET A 307 -8.19 -11.38 -1.08
C MET A 307 -7.41 -11.84 -2.32
N ALA A 308 -8.01 -11.71 -3.49
CA ALA A 308 -7.41 -12.14 -4.75
C ALA A 308 -6.07 -11.45 -5.02
N ALA A 309 -5.96 -10.12 -4.81
CA ALA A 309 -4.68 -9.40 -4.92
C ALA A 309 -3.68 -9.84 -3.85
N GLY A 310 -4.14 -10.08 -2.61
CA GLY A 310 -3.32 -10.60 -1.53
C GLY A 310 -2.69 -11.95 -1.87
N ASP A 311 -3.43 -12.86 -2.46
CA ASP A 311 -2.97 -14.19 -2.88
C ASP A 311 -1.95 -14.10 -4.03
N VAL A 312 -2.16 -13.20 -4.99
CA VAL A 312 -1.17 -12.92 -6.05
C VAL A 312 0.16 -12.46 -5.45
N ILE A 313 0.12 -11.58 -4.43
CA ILE A 313 1.32 -11.11 -3.73
C ILE A 313 1.99 -12.26 -2.97
N ALA A 314 1.22 -13.08 -2.26
CA ALA A 314 1.73 -14.25 -1.53
C ALA A 314 2.45 -15.22 -2.47
N ALA A 315 1.83 -15.57 -3.60
CA ALA A 315 2.41 -16.44 -4.61
C ALA A 315 3.71 -15.85 -5.20
N ALA A 316 3.74 -14.53 -5.46
CA ALA A 316 4.93 -13.87 -5.97
C ALA A 316 6.09 -13.87 -4.96
N LYS A 317 5.81 -13.67 -3.67
CA LYS A 317 6.81 -13.74 -2.58
C LYS A 317 7.34 -15.16 -2.42
N MET A 318 6.49 -16.19 -2.49
CA MET A 318 6.93 -17.59 -2.46
C MET A 318 7.85 -17.93 -3.64
N GLN A 319 7.64 -17.33 -4.81
CA GLN A 319 8.55 -17.42 -5.95
C GLN A 319 9.84 -16.61 -5.75
N GLY A 320 10.00 -15.93 -4.63
CA GLY A 320 11.17 -15.11 -4.31
C GLY A 320 11.26 -13.81 -5.10
N LYS A 321 10.16 -13.29 -5.64
CA LYS A 321 10.13 -11.96 -6.27
C LYS A 321 10.23 -10.87 -5.20
N ALA A 322 10.85 -9.74 -5.54
CA ALA A 322 11.01 -8.61 -4.64
C ALA A 322 9.75 -7.74 -4.66
N VAL A 323 8.76 -8.16 -3.89
CA VAL A 323 7.45 -7.50 -3.77
C VAL A 323 7.22 -7.08 -2.33
N TYR A 324 6.88 -5.84 -2.14
CA TYR A 324 6.40 -5.27 -0.89
C TYR A 324 4.98 -4.77 -1.09
N ALA A 325 4.20 -4.69 -0.02
CA ALA A 325 2.82 -4.24 -0.13
C ALA A 325 2.30 -3.65 1.17
N GLU A 326 1.32 -2.76 1.04
CA GLU A 326 0.54 -2.21 2.15
C GLU A 326 -0.95 -2.41 1.92
N THR A 327 -1.69 -2.52 3.02
CA THR A 327 -3.14 -2.31 3.03
C THR A 327 -3.47 -1.12 3.90
N THR A 328 -4.70 -0.63 3.84
CA THR A 328 -5.12 0.46 4.74
C THR A 328 -5.86 -0.08 5.95
N THR A 329 -5.96 0.73 7.00
CA THR A 329 -6.80 0.43 8.16
C THR A 329 -8.24 0.15 7.74
N ALA A 330 -8.77 0.94 6.79
CA ALA A 330 -10.13 0.79 6.29
C ALA A 330 -10.34 -0.57 5.60
N HIS A 331 -9.47 -0.96 4.67
CA HIS A 331 -9.57 -2.25 3.98
C HIS A 331 -9.40 -3.45 4.93
N ALA A 332 -8.52 -3.31 5.92
CA ALA A 332 -8.26 -4.37 6.90
C ALA A 332 -9.35 -4.52 7.98
N THR A 333 -10.35 -3.62 8.03
CA THR A 333 -11.30 -3.61 9.16
C THR A 333 -12.75 -3.28 8.82
N LEU A 334 -13.02 -2.70 7.66
CA LEU A 334 -14.36 -2.32 7.19
C LEU A 334 -14.80 -3.19 6.01
N THR A 335 -16.07 -3.09 5.65
CA THR A 335 -16.69 -3.83 4.55
C THR A 335 -17.40 -2.91 3.58
N GLY A 336 -17.47 -3.30 2.30
CA GLY A 336 -18.21 -2.60 1.24
C GLY A 336 -19.73 -2.65 1.40
N LEU A 337 -20.27 -3.41 2.34
CA LEU A 337 -21.70 -3.41 2.65
C LEU A 337 -22.22 -2.01 3.02
N HIS A 338 -21.36 -1.14 3.51
CA HIS A 338 -21.70 0.25 3.79
C HIS A 338 -22.12 1.03 2.53
N TYR A 339 -21.68 0.63 1.33
CA TYR A 339 -22.10 1.30 0.07
C TYR A 339 -23.59 1.11 -0.24
N TYR A 340 -24.20 0.08 0.31
CA TYR A 340 -25.62 -0.28 0.14
C TYR A 340 -26.52 0.25 1.27
N HIS A 341 -25.98 1.13 2.14
CA HIS A 341 -26.78 1.74 3.20
C HIS A 341 -27.83 2.68 2.62
N GLN A 342 -29.03 2.70 3.24
CA GLN A 342 -30.16 3.51 2.77
C GLN A 342 -29.88 5.01 2.84
N ASP A 343 -29.15 5.47 3.84
CA ASP A 343 -28.66 6.84 3.90
C ASP A 343 -27.50 7.01 2.90
N TRP A 344 -27.77 7.79 1.84
CA TRP A 344 -26.80 8.07 0.79
C TRP A 344 -25.51 8.68 1.34
N PHE A 345 -25.65 9.58 2.32
CA PHE A 345 -24.47 10.25 2.88
C PHE A 345 -23.59 9.28 3.67
N HIS A 346 -24.21 8.40 4.45
CA HIS A 346 -23.49 7.30 5.11
C HIS A 346 -22.73 6.47 4.07
N ALA A 347 -23.40 6.02 3.02
CA ALA A 347 -22.77 5.21 1.98
C ALA A 347 -21.61 5.94 1.27
N ALA A 348 -21.82 7.21 0.90
CA ALA A 348 -20.80 8.03 0.24
C ALA A 348 -19.58 8.29 1.12
N ALA A 349 -19.75 8.33 2.44
CA ALA A 349 -18.66 8.55 3.37
C ALA A 349 -17.60 7.44 3.32
N TYR A 350 -18.01 6.20 3.03
CA TYR A 350 -17.13 5.04 2.93
C TYR A 350 -16.42 4.90 1.57
N VAL A 351 -16.78 5.75 0.58
CA VAL A 351 -16.18 5.66 -0.76
C VAL A 351 -14.69 5.95 -0.73
N THR A 352 -13.91 4.94 -1.09
CA THR A 352 -12.45 4.96 -1.25
C THR A 352 -12.05 4.13 -2.48
N VAL A 353 -10.80 4.26 -2.94
CA VAL A 353 -10.26 3.53 -4.10
C VAL A 353 -8.86 3.01 -3.76
N PRO A 354 -8.64 1.70 -3.93
CA PRO A 354 -9.60 0.65 -4.30
C PRO A 354 -10.78 0.59 -3.33
N PRO A 355 -11.94 0.03 -3.75
CA PRO A 355 -13.12 -0.01 -2.88
C PRO A 355 -12.95 -0.99 -1.71
N LEU A 356 -13.74 -0.77 -0.65
CA LEU A 356 -13.97 -1.79 0.37
C LEU A 356 -14.71 -2.96 -0.27
N ARG A 357 -14.36 -4.20 0.08
CA ARG A 357 -14.94 -5.40 -0.52
C ARG A 357 -16.19 -5.85 0.23
N LEU A 358 -17.14 -6.44 -0.50
CA LEU A 358 -18.40 -6.91 0.06
C LEU A 358 -18.22 -8.14 0.94
N ASP A 359 -17.30 -9.04 0.57
CA ASP A 359 -17.02 -10.21 1.39
C ASP A 359 -16.42 -9.79 2.73
N THR A 360 -17.15 -10.08 3.80
CA THR A 360 -16.77 -9.77 5.18
C THR A 360 -15.52 -10.51 5.66
N ASN A 361 -15.13 -11.59 4.97
CA ASN A 361 -13.88 -12.32 5.27
C ASN A 361 -12.64 -11.57 4.78
N THR A 362 -12.77 -10.65 3.82
CA THR A 362 -11.65 -9.92 3.24
C THR A 362 -10.82 -9.21 4.30
N SER A 363 -11.44 -8.51 5.24
CA SER A 363 -10.72 -7.80 6.29
C SER A 363 -9.93 -8.76 7.20
N ALA A 364 -10.51 -9.90 7.57
CA ALA A 364 -9.82 -10.93 8.37
C ALA A 364 -8.65 -11.56 7.59
N HIS A 365 -8.80 -11.77 6.28
CA HIS A 365 -7.75 -12.27 5.41
C HIS A 365 -6.59 -11.26 5.32
N LEU A 366 -6.86 -9.98 5.06
CA LEU A 366 -5.84 -8.92 5.00
C LEU A 366 -5.08 -8.78 6.34
N LEU A 367 -5.76 -8.88 7.48
CA LEU A 367 -5.10 -8.93 8.79
C LEU A 367 -4.18 -10.16 8.93
N SER A 368 -4.58 -11.32 8.41
CA SER A 368 -3.75 -12.52 8.41
C SER A 368 -2.51 -12.36 7.50
N LEU A 369 -2.66 -11.68 6.36
CA LEU A 369 -1.53 -11.34 5.49
C LEU A 369 -0.58 -10.32 6.13
N LEU A 370 -1.07 -9.39 6.94
CA LEU A 370 -0.24 -8.51 7.77
C LEU A 370 0.51 -9.31 8.83
N ALA A 371 -0.16 -10.24 9.51
CA ALA A 371 0.44 -11.09 10.52
C ALA A 371 1.58 -11.96 9.96
N SER A 372 1.41 -12.51 8.75
CA SER A 372 2.39 -13.39 8.08
C SER A 372 3.52 -12.67 7.33
N ASP A 373 3.59 -11.33 7.33
CA ASP A 373 4.50 -10.50 6.52
C ASP A 373 4.28 -10.58 5.00
N THR A 374 3.17 -11.12 4.57
CA THR A 374 2.77 -11.04 3.16
C THR A 374 2.45 -9.60 2.78
N LEU A 375 1.68 -8.90 3.61
CA LEU A 375 1.59 -7.45 3.60
C LEU A 375 2.52 -6.88 4.67
N ASN A 376 3.29 -5.87 4.32
CA ASN A 376 4.38 -5.39 5.17
C ASN A 376 3.99 -4.22 6.07
N VAL A 377 3.03 -3.40 5.63
CA VAL A 377 2.65 -2.14 6.28
C VAL A 377 1.15 -1.99 6.30
N VAL A 378 0.63 -1.38 7.37
CA VAL A 378 -0.72 -0.83 7.42
C VAL A 378 -0.67 0.69 7.34
N ALA A 379 -1.22 1.24 6.26
CA ALA A 379 -1.31 2.67 6.00
C ALA A 379 -2.64 3.25 6.48
N SER A 380 -2.77 4.56 6.51
CA SER A 380 -4.06 5.23 6.77
C SER A 380 -4.78 5.62 5.48
N ASP A 381 -4.05 5.94 4.44
CA ASP A 381 -4.56 6.61 3.24
C ASP A 381 -5.55 7.75 3.60
N HIS A 382 -5.13 8.57 4.57
CA HIS A 382 -5.98 9.58 5.19
C HIS A 382 -6.36 10.68 4.21
N ARG A 383 -7.64 10.72 3.86
CA ARG A 383 -8.24 11.74 2.98
C ARG A 383 -9.67 12.08 3.44
N PRO A 384 -9.80 12.94 4.45
CA PRO A 384 -11.10 13.34 4.96
C PRO A 384 -11.82 14.25 3.94
N PHE A 385 -13.10 14.01 3.79
CA PHE A 385 -14.01 14.84 3.02
C PHE A 385 -15.25 15.16 3.85
N SER A 386 -15.73 16.41 3.74
CA SER A 386 -17.00 16.79 4.34
C SER A 386 -18.19 16.20 3.57
N ALA A 387 -19.36 16.16 4.21
CA ALA A 387 -20.61 15.78 3.59
C ALA A 387 -20.88 16.57 2.29
N LYS A 388 -20.64 17.87 2.32
CA LYS A 388 -20.81 18.77 1.16
C LYS A 388 -19.89 18.39 0.00
N GLN A 389 -18.66 17.97 0.28
CA GLN A 389 -17.72 17.52 -0.77
C GLN A 389 -18.16 16.18 -1.36
N LYS A 390 -18.53 15.20 -0.52
CA LYS A 390 -19.05 13.92 -1.01
C LYS A 390 -20.31 14.09 -1.87
N ALA A 391 -21.17 15.06 -1.53
CA ALA A 391 -22.40 15.35 -2.26
C ALA A 391 -22.19 15.87 -3.69
N MET A 392 -20.96 16.20 -4.10
CA MET A 392 -20.62 16.49 -5.50
C MET A 392 -20.92 15.30 -6.44
N GLY A 393 -20.91 14.09 -5.92
CA GLY A 393 -21.21 12.87 -6.66
C GLY A 393 -22.61 12.30 -6.42
N ARG A 394 -23.57 13.11 -5.97
CA ARG A 394 -24.91 12.62 -5.63
C ARG A 394 -25.65 11.97 -6.80
N GLU A 395 -25.50 12.55 -7.99
CA GLU A 395 -26.15 12.09 -9.22
C GLU A 395 -25.24 11.22 -10.11
N ASP A 396 -23.98 11.04 -9.69
CA ASP A 396 -22.97 10.32 -10.46
C ASP A 396 -21.85 9.86 -9.51
N PHE A 397 -21.83 8.59 -9.19
CA PHE A 397 -20.88 8.02 -8.24
C PHE A 397 -19.41 8.26 -8.64
N THR A 398 -19.11 8.40 -9.93
CA THR A 398 -17.75 8.67 -10.40
C THR A 398 -17.21 10.03 -9.95
N LYS A 399 -18.10 10.93 -9.52
CA LYS A 399 -17.80 12.26 -9.00
C LYS A 399 -17.75 12.32 -7.47
N ILE A 400 -18.05 11.22 -6.77
CA ILE A 400 -17.86 11.15 -5.32
C ILE A 400 -16.36 11.20 -5.04
N PRO A 401 -15.84 12.17 -4.27
CA PRO A 401 -14.43 12.21 -3.92
C PRO A 401 -13.98 10.93 -3.20
N HIS A 402 -12.93 10.30 -3.72
CA HIS A 402 -12.40 9.06 -3.19
C HIS A 402 -11.49 9.34 -1.99
N GLY A 403 -11.80 8.79 -0.84
CA GLY A 403 -10.97 8.87 0.35
C GLY A 403 -11.76 8.89 1.64
N VAL A 404 -11.09 8.44 2.67
CA VAL A 404 -11.62 8.29 4.02
C VAL A 404 -10.64 8.85 5.05
N SER A 405 -11.15 9.24 6.21
CA SER A 405 -10.32 9.62 7.35
C SER A 405 -9.79 8.36 8.08
N GLY A 406 -8.66 8.45 8.78
CA GLY A 406 -8.15 7.30 9.52
C GLY A 406 -6.78 7.47 10.16
N VAL A 407 -6.08 8.60 9.99
CA VAL A 407 -4.73 8.76 10.52
C VAL A 407 -4.70 8.76 12.04
N GLN A 408 -5.70 9.35 12.69
CA GLN A 408 -5.80 9.41 14.14
C GLN A 408 -6.06 8.04 14.77
N ASP A 409 -6.92 7.25 14.14
CA ASP A 409 -7.47 6.04 14.75
C ASP A 409 -6.74 4.76 14.30
N ARG A 410 -5.82 4.87 13.33
CA ARG A 410 -5.10 3.76 12.72
C ARG A 410 -4.46 2.80 13.74
N MET A 411 -3.76 3.34 14.74
CA MET A 411 -3.05 2.54 15.74
C MET A 411 -4.03 1.79 16.65
N ASN A 412 -5.02 2.49 17.18
CA ASN A 412 -6.02 1.92 18.08
C ASN A 412 -6.79 0.78 17.40
N ILE A 413 -7.21 1.00 16.16
CA ILE A 413 -8.01 0.02 15.41
C ILE A 413 -7.18 -1.22 15.07
N ILE A 414 -5.93 -1.06 14.65
CA ILE A 414 -5.06 -2.20 14.35
C ILE A 414 -4.64 -2.92 15.63
N TRP A 415 -4.51 -2.21 16.75
CA TRP A 415 -4.30 -2.84 18.05
C TRP A 415 -5.52 -3.71 18.42
N GLU A 416 -6.72 -3.14 18.36
CA GLU A 416 -7.96 -3.84 18.68
C GLU A 416 -8.19 -5.07 17.79
N ARG A 417 -8.13 -4.90 16.48
CA ARG A 417 -8.43 -5.97 15.52
C ARG A 417 -7.29 -6.97 15.34
N GLY A 418 -6.06 -6.52 15.52
CA GLY A 418 -4.85 -7.31 15.33
C GLY A 418 -4.36 -7.98 16.59
N VAL A 419 -4.05 -7.21 17.62
CA VAL A 419 -3.44 -7.72 18.87
C VAL A 419 -4.51 -8.29 19.80
N VAL A 420 -5.48 -7.48 20.19
CA VAL A 420 -6.60 -7.94 21.05
C VAL A 420 -7.41 -9.03 20.36
N GLY A 421 -7.61 -8.90 19.05
CA GLY A 421 -8.25 -9.93 18.22
C GLY A 421 -7.41 -11.18 17.98
N GLY A 422 -6.20 -11.30 18.56
CA GLY A 422 -5.35 -12.50 18.53
C GLY A 422 -4.78 -12.85 17.15
N LYS A 423 -4.70 -11.90 16.22
CA LYS A 423 -4.17 -12.12 14.86
C LYS A 423 -2.66 -11.90 14.78
N MET A 424 -2.11 -11.02 15.61
CA MET A 424 -0.68 -10.72 15.66
C MET A 424 -0.25 -10.35 17.08
N ASP A 425 1.04 -10.50 17.36
CA ASP A 425 1.64 -10.04 18.62
C ASP A 425 2.03 -8.55 18.54
N GLU A 426 2.48 -8.00 19.65
CA GLU A 426 2.90 -6.60 19.78
C GLU A 426 4.13 -6.30 18.90
N ASN A 427 5.04 -7.26 18.75
CA ASN A 427 6.22 -7.09 17.88
C ASN A 427 5.80 -6.94 16.42
N ARG A 428 4.82 -7.74 16.00
CA ARG A 428 4.28 -7.66 14.64
C ARG A 428 3.51 -6.36 14.45
N PHE A 429 2.74 -5.93 15.44
CA PHE A 429 2.08 -4.63 15.43
C PHE A 429 3.08 -3.49 15.21
N VAL A 430 4.19 -3.44 15.97
CA VAL A 430 5.26 -2.45 15.78
C VAL A 430 5.91 -2.59 14.39
N ALA A 431 6.07 -3.81 13.90
CA ALA A 431 6.62 -4.02 12.57
C ALA A 431 5.74 -3.40 11.48
N VAL A 432 4.45 -3.71 11.44
CA VAL A 432 3.52 -3.26 10.37
C VAL A 432 3.14 -1.79 10.48
N THR A 433 3.21 -1.22 11.68
CA THR A 433 2.84 0.18 11.91
C THR A 433 4.04 1.15 11.88
N SER A 434 5.27 0.66 12.05
CA SER A 434 6.47 1.50 12.21
C SER A 434 7.71 0.97 11.49
N SER A 435 8.31 -0.13 11.99
CA SER A 435 9.67 -0.53 11.59
C SER A 435 9.78 -0.92 10.13
N ASN A 436 8.78 -1.61 9.57
CA ASN A 436 8.78 -2.01 8.16
C ASN A 436 8.68 -0.80 7.24
N ALA A 437 7.83 0.16 7.60
CA ALA A 437 7.69 1.40 6.88
C ALA A 437 9.04 2.16 6.83
N ALA A 438 9.72 2.28 7.97
CA ALA A 438 11.04 2.92 8.04
C ALA A 438 12.10 2.18 7.19
N LYS A 439 12.08 0.84 7.17
CA LYS A 439 12.97 0.02 6.33
C LYS A 439 12.69 0.23 4.84
N LEU A 440 11.41 0.23 4.44
CA LEU A 440 10.97 0.37 3.05
C LEU A 440 11.29 1.74 2.46
N HIS A 441 11.47 2.77 3.29
CA HIS A 441 11.84 4.11 2.82
C HIS A 441 13.27 4.53 3.20
N ASN A 442 14.11 3.56 3.57
CA ASN A 442 15.52 3.77 3.92
C ASN A 442 15.74 4.79 5.05
N LEU A 443 14.79 4.81 6.01
CA LEU A 443 14.85 5.63 7.22
C LEU A 443 15.38 4.87 8.44
N TYR A 444 15.33 3.53 8.40
CA TYR A 444 15.79 2.68 9.49
C TYR A 444 17.34 2.66 9.56
N PRO A 445 17.99 2.74 10.76
CA PRO A 445 17.39 2.74 12.10
C PRO A 445 17.10 4.17 12.66
N ARG A 446 17.31 5.23 11.87
CA ARG A 446 17.06 6.61 12.30
C ARG A 446 15.61 6.78 12.82
N LYS A 447 14.65 6.20 12.11
CA LYS A 447 13.25 6.06 12.46
C LYS A 447 12.89 4.57 12.59
N GLY A 448 11.80 4.24 13.29
CA GLY A 448 11.31 2.87 13.42
C GLY A 448 12.06 1.98 14.41
N ARG A 449 12.95 2.57 15.25
CA ARG A 449 13.67 1.87 16.31
C ARG A 449 14.12 2.83 17.40
N ILE A 450 14.09 2.39 18.66
CA ILE A 450 14.69 3.10 19.81
C ILE A 450 16.12 2.58 20.02
N VAL A 451 17.10 3.33 19.54
CA VAL A 451 18.53 3.06 19.73
C VAL A 451 19.28 4.38 19.83
N PRO A 452 20.46 4.42 20.50
CA PRO A 452 21.31 5.59 20.48
C PRO A 452 21.61 6.05 19.04
N GLY A 453 21.45 7.35 18.78
CA GLY A 453 21.65 7.93 17.44
C GLY A 453 20.41 7.92 16.52
N ALA A 454 19.31 7.29 16.91
CA ALA A 454 18.02 7.46 16.24
C ALA A 454 17.34 8.78 16.66
N ASP A 455 16.40 9.24 15.83
CA ASP A 455 15.50 10.31 16.25
C ASP A 455 14.69 9.81 17.46
N ALA A 456 14.50 10.66 18.47
CA ALA A 456 13.75 10.29 19.66
C ALA A 456 12.23 10.46 19.40
N ASP A 457 11.71 9.65 18.50
CA ASP A 457 10.30 9.52 18.21
C ASP A 457 9.75 8.33 19.02
N VAL A 458 8.98 8.61 20.06
CA VAL A 458 8.54 7.61 21.03
C VAL A 458 7.06 7.82 21.36
N VAL A 459 6.32 6.72 21.46
CA VAL A 459 4.96 6.72 21.98
C VAL A 459 4.92 5.91 23.27
N VAL A 460 4.41 6.50 24.33
CA VAL A 460 4.02 5.77 25.53
C VAL A 460 2.62 5.26 25.30
N TRP A 461 2.48 3.95 25.29
CA TRP A 461 1.26 3.24 24.92
C TRP A 461 0.71 2.46 26.10
N ASP A 462 -0.58 2.67 26.40
CA ASP A 462 -1.30 1.86 27.39
C ASP A 462 -2.11 0.79 26.65
N PRO A 463 -1.73 -0.48 26.75
CA PRO A 463 -2.38 -1.57 26.05
C PRO A 463 -3.81 -1.89 26.56
N GLU A 464 -4.08 -1.61 27.84
CA GLU A 464 -5.33 -1.96 28.53
C GLU A 464 -6.34 -0.81 28.52
N ALA A 465 -5.86 0.44 28.42
CA ALA A 465 -6.76 1.58 28.37
C ALA A 465 -7.68 1.49 27.14
N THR A 466 -8.93 1.89 27.32
CA THR A 466 -9.94 1.87 26.26
C THR A 466 -10.38 3.27 25.87
N ARG A 467 -10.63 3.43 24.58
CA ARG A 467 -11.17 4.65 24.00
C ARG A 467 -12.35 4.31 23.09
N THR A 468 -13.41 5.10 23.16
CA THR A 468 -14.49 5.05 22.16
C THR A 468 -14.21 6.11 21.09
N ILE A 469 -14.16 5.68 19.83
CA ILE A 469 -13.92 6.54 18.69
C ILE A 469 -15.23 7.28 18.36
N SER A 470 -15.12 8.60 18.12
CA SER A 470 -16.27 9.41 17.74
C SER A 470 -15.84 10.64 16.94
N ALA A 471 -16.71 11.05 15.99
CA ALA A 471 -16.56 12.30 15.26
C ALA A 471 -16.51 13.53 16.19
N SER A 472 -17.20 13.47 17.33
CA SER A 472 -17.19 14.56 18.34
C SER A 472 -15.87 14.73 19.07
N THR A 473 -15.01 13.70 19.12
CA THR A 473 -13.72 13.70 19.82
C THR A 473 -12.53 13.65 18.89
N GLN A 474 -12.76 13.53 17.57
CA GLN A 474 -11.68 13.49 16.60
C GLN A 474 -11.06 14.87 16.36
N VAL A 475 -9.76 14.90 16.10
CA VAL A 475 -9.01 16.12 15.71
C VAL A 475 -8.84 16.19 14.19
N GLN A 476 -8.96 15.06 13.49
CA GLN A 476 -8.62 14.93 12.07
C GLN A 476 -9.55 15.67 11.09
N GLY A 477 -10.60 16.34 11.57
CA GLY A 477 -11.59 17.01 10.72
C GLY A 477 -12.56 16.02 10.06
N GLY A 478 -13.62 16.55 9.45
CA GLY A 478 -14.68 15.76 8.83
C GLY A 478 -15.93 15.66 9.72
N ASP A 479 -17.07 15.46 9.05
CA ASP A 479 -18.40 15.48 9.70
C ASP A 479 -18.73 14.13 10.35
N ILE A 480 -18.02 13.08 9.98
CA ILE A 480 -18.22 11.71 10.46
C ILE A 480 -16.88 11.01 10.71
N ASN A 481 -16.91 10.01 11.59
CA ASN A 481 -15.85 9.04 11.74
C ASN A 481 -16.36 7.66 11.28
N LEU A 482 -15.62 6.98 10.41
CA LEU A 482 -16.02 5.66 9.88
C LEU A 482 -16.07 4.58 10.97
N TYR A 483 -15.44 4.82 12.09
CA TYR A 483 -15.33 3.92 13.24
C TYR A 483 -16.17 4.41 14.43
N GLU A 484 -17.20 5.24 14.16
CA GLU A 484 -18.06 5.84 15.17
C GLU A 484 -18.57 4.79 16.14
N ASN A 485 -18.49 5.09 17.44
CA ASN A 485 -18.88 4.21 18.56
C ASN A 485 -18.04 2.92 18.71
N MET A 486 -16.97 2.72 17.91
CA MET A 486 -16.06 1.60 18.12
C MET A 486 -15.25 1.83 19.40
N ARG A 487 -15.34 0.89 20.34
CA ARG A 487 -14.49 0.86 21.52
C ARG A 487 -13.23 0.07 21.20
N CYS A 488 -12.08 0.68 21.38
CA CYS A 488 -10.78 0.07 21.13
C CYS A 488 -9.92 0.11 22.39
N HIS A 489 -9.20 -0.98 22.64
CA HIS A 489 -8.08 -1.02 23.57
C HIS A 489 -6.85 -0.36 22.92
N GLY A 490 -5.86 -0.05 23.78
CA GLY A 490 -4.61 0.52 23.32
C GLY A 490 -4.73 2.03 23.06
N VAL A 491 -4.16 2.84 23.93
CA VAL A 491 -4.26 4.30 23.86
C VAL A 491 -2.88 4.91 23.92
N PRO A 492 -2.51 5.84 23.00
CA PRO A 492 -1.30 6.63 23.15
C PRO A 492 -1.48 7.63 24.31
N LEU A 493 -0.71 7.47 25.37
CA LEU A 493 -0.70 8.40 26.51
C LEU A 493 0.18 9.61 26.24
N VAL A 494 1.40 9.37 25.72
CA VAL A 494 2.36 10.42 25.38
C VAL A 494 2.94 10.16 23.99
N THR A 495 2.95 11.17 23.15
CA THR A 495 3.67 11.15 21.88
C THR A 495 4.84 12.12 21.96
N ILE A 496 6.03 11.60 21.68
CA ILE A 496 7.30 12.33 21.66
C ILE A 496 7.81 12.36 20.23
N SER A 497 8.06 13.54 19.70
CA SER A 497 8.66 13.72 18.38
C SER A 497 9.99 14.44 18.52
N ARG A 498 11.06 13.80 18.07
CA ARG A 498 12.44 14.30 18.17
C ARG A 498 12.80 14.78 19.60
N GLY A 499 12.42 13.97 20.60
CA GLY A 499 12.71 14.25 22.01
C GLY A 499 11.82 15.32 22.67
N ARG A 500 10.83 15.87 21.97
CA ARG A 500 9.86 16.81 22.53
C ARG A 500 8.52 16.13 22.71
N VAL A 501 7.91 16.28 23.88
CA VAL A 501 6.52 15.89 24.10
C VAL A 501 5.63 16.79 23.24
N VAL A 502 4.85 16.19 22.34
CA VAL A 502 3.95 16.88 21.41
C VAL A 502 2.48 16.61 21.69
N TYR A 503 2.21 15.54 22.43
CA TYR A 503 0.88 15.17 22.90
C TYR A 503 1.01 14.43 24.23
N GLU A 504 0.17 14.73 25.20
CA GLU A 504 0.11 14.05 26.49
C GLU A 504 -1.30 14.11 27.06
N ASN A 505 -1.88 12.94 27.32
CA ASN A 505 -3.17 12.76 28.02
C ASN A 505 -4.31 13.68 27.52
N GLY A 506 -4.49 13.78 26.22
CA GLY A 506 -5.52 14.62 25.61
C GLY A 506 -5.10 16.06 25.31
N VAL A 507 -3.92 16.46 25.72
CA VAL A 507 -3.39 17.81 25.51
C VAL A 507 -2.39 17.80 24.34
N PHE A 508 -2.65 18.60 23.32
CA PHE A 508 -1.74 18.81 22.20
C PHE A 508 -0.80 19.99 22.48
N MET A 509 0.51 19.79 22.33
CA MET A 509 1.56 20.72 22.73
C MET A 509 2.51 21.12 21.60
N CYS A 510 2.10 21.00 20.37
CA CYS A 510 2.93 21.29 19.21
C CYS A 510 2.38 22.50 18.44
N ALA A 511 3.26 23.35 17.93
CA ALA A 511 2.90 24.49 17.10
C ALA A 511 3.09 24.18 15.60
N GLU A 512 2.43 24.95 14.74
CA GLU A 512 2.68 24.95 13.30
C GLU A 512 4.14 25.26 12.99
N GLY A 513 4.67 24.68 11.93
CA GLY A 513 6.05 24.86 11.48
C GLY A 513 7.11 24.16 12.36
N THR A 514 6.71 23.38 13.37
CA THR A 514 7.66 22.62 14.20
C THR A 514 8.08 21.28 13.61
N GLY A 515 7.32 20.75 12.65
CA GLY A 515 7.67 19.56 11.89
C GLY A 515 8.82 19.83 10.92
N ARG A 516 9.47 18.78 10.44
CA ARG A 516 10.60 18.89 9.52
C ARG A 516 10.47 17.96 8.33
N PHE A 517 10.90 18.44 7.19
CA PHE A 517 11.15 17.57 6.06
C PHE A 517 12.30 16.62 6.35
N CYS A 518 12.08 15.34 6.16
CA CYS A 518 13.08 14.30 6.31
C CYS A 518 13.52 13.82 4.92
N PRO A 519 14.66 14.28 4.39
CA PRO A 519 15.12 13.81 3.11
C PRO A 519 15.40 12.31 3.16
N LEU A 520 14.87 11.60 2.19
CA LEU A 520 15.03 10.16 2.00
C LEU A 520 16.28 9.90 1.17
N ARG A 521 17.06 8.89 1.56
CA ARG A 521 18.26 8.49 0.83
C ARG A 521 17.90 7.42 -0.21
N SER A 522 18.59 7.47 -1.35
CA SER A 522 18.51 6.39 -2.35
C SER A 522 18.93 5.05 -1.74
N PHE A 523 18.41 3.98 -2.30
CA PHE A 523 18.81 2.63 -1.91
C PHE A 523 20.18 2.29 -2.50
N PRO A 524 21.02 1.55 -1.76
CA PRO A 524 22.34 1.18 -2.27
C PRO A 524 22.21 0.20 -3.45
N ASP A 525 23.10 0.32 -4.40
CA ASP A 525 23.19 -0.49 -5.63
C ASP A 525 23.10 -2.02 -5.37
N CYS A 526 23.58 -2.48 -4.21
CA CYS A 526 23.58 -3.91 -3.90
C CYS A 526 22.17 -4.49 -3.82
N VAL A 527 21.14 -3.68 -3.52
CA VAL A 527 19.74 -4.12 -3.52
C VAL A 527 19.31 -4.56 -4.91
N TYR A 528 19.65 -3.76 -5.93
CA TYR A 528 19.28 -4.01 -7.33
C TYR A 528 20.23 -4.99 -8.01
N LYS A 529 21.52 -4.93 -7.72
CA LYS A 529 22.53 -5.85 -8.28
C LYS A 529 22.25 -7.31 -7.99
N LYS A 530 21.73 -7.64 -6.79
CA LYS A 530 21.31 -8.99 -6.44
C LYS A 530 20.21 -9.52 -7.36
N LEU A 531 19.21 -8.69 -7.69
CA LEU A 531 18.13 -9.06 -8.61
C LEU A 531 18.65 -9.30 -10.03
N VAL A 532 19.50 -8.40 -10.51
CA VAL A 532 20.15 -8.54 -11.83
C VAL A 532 21.05 -9.78 -11.90
N GLN A 533 21.83 -10.08 -10.86
CA GLN A 533 22.70 -11.27 -10.81
C GLN A 533 21.91 -12.56 -10.85
N ARG A 534 20.79 -12.63 -10.09
CA ARG A 534 19.89 -13.79 -10.09
C ARG A 534 19.39 -14.10 -11.50
N GLU A 535 19.03 -13.08 -12.26
CA GLU A 535 18.52 -13.29 -13.62
C GLU A 535 19.64 -13.56 -14.64
N LYS A 536 20.82 -12.98 -14.47
CA LYS A 536 21.98 -13.32 -15.33
C LYS A 536 22.32 -14.80 -15.27
N SER A 537 22.13 -15.45 -14.11
CA SER A 537 22.34 -16.89 -13.98
C SER A 537 21.29 -17.74 -14.71
N LEU A 538 20.13 -17.15 -15.04
CA LEU A 538 19.02 -17.80 -15.74
C LEU A 538 18.98 -17.51 -17.24
N LYS A 539 19.85 -16.63 -17.74
CA LYS A 539 19.88 -16.32 -19.17
C LYS A 539 20.38 -17.52 -19.98
N PRO A 540 19.63 -17.94 -21.02
CA PRO A 540 20.16 -18.90 -21.96
C PRO A 540 21.41 -18.33 -22.63
N ARG A 541 22.41 -19.19 -22.84
CA ARG A 541 23.59 -18.82 -23.64
C ARG A 541 23.15 -18.56 -25.07
N ALA A 542 23.77 -17.57 -25.71
CA ALA A 542 23.60 -17.39 -27.14
C ALA A 542 23.99 -18.71 -27.85
N VAL A 543 23.13 -19.16 -28.76
CA VAL A 543 23.42 -20.34 -29.57
C VAL A 543 24.15 -19.83 -30.81
N ASP A 544 25.37 -20.31 -30.98
CA ASP A 544 26.12 -20.08 -32.22
C ASP A 544 25.52 -20.95 -33.31
N ARG A 545 24.90 -20.33 -34.31
CA ARG A 545 24.23 -21.02 -35.41
C ARG A 545 24.96 -20.75 -36.71
N SER A 546 25.18 -21.79 -37.48
CA SER A 546 25.62 -21.65 -38.86
C SER A 546 24.62 -20.80 -39.65
N PRO A 547 25.08 -19.88 -40.49
CA PRO A 547 24.16 -19.12 -41.33
C PRO A 547 23.28 -20.05 -42.18
N TYR A 548 21.98 -19.72 -42.26
CA TYR A 548 21.09 -20.40 -43.19
C TYR A 548 21.44 -19.97 -44.61
N LEU A 549 21.89 -20.94 -45.42
CA LEU A 549 22.31 -20.72 -46.85
C LEU A 549 21.23 -21.10 -47.85
N GLY A 550 20.03 -21.49 -47.41
CA GLY A 550 18.90 -21.82 -48.28
C GLY A 550 18.10 -20.58 -48.71
N ASP A 551 17.20 -20.81 -49.66
CA ASP A 551 16.30 -19.77 -50.17
C ASP A 551 15.39 -19.20 -49.08
N VAL A 552 15.30 -17.89 -49.00
CA VAL A 552 14.37 -17.19 -48.10
C VAL A 552 13.09 -16.93 -48.89
N ALA A 553 11.97 -17.45 -48.39
CA ALA A 553 10.67 -17.13 -48.99
C ALA A 553 10.45 -15.60 -48.97
N ALA A 554 10.16 -15.03 -50.11
CA ALA A 554 9.86 -13.61 -50.22
C ALA A 554 8.62 -13.29 -49.37
N VAL A 555 8.75 -12.33 -48.44
CA VAL A 555 7.61 -11.79 -47.69
C VAL A 555 6.77 -11.01 -48.69
N VAL A 556 5.66 -11.63 -49.14
CA VAL A 556 4.66 -10.93 -49.95
C VAL A 556 3.98 -9.93 -49.03
N HIS A 557 4.44 -8.69 -49.05
CA HIS A 557 3.66 -7.60 -48.51
C HIS A 557 2.36 -7.53 -49.33
N ALA A 558 1.22 -7.77 -48.70
CA ALA A 558 -0.09 -7.54 -49.31
C ALA A 558 -0.19 -6.04 -49.64
N GLY A 559 0.27 -5.66 -50.82
CA GLY A 559 0.10 -4.35 -51.39
C GLY A 559 -1.38 -4.06 -51.62
N LYS A 560 -1.78 -2.82 -51.40
CA LYS A 560 -3.11 -2.28 -51.73
C LYS A 560 -3.57 -2.77 -53.08
N LYS A 561 -4.77 -3.32 -53.13
CA LYS A 561 -5.49 -3.62 -54.39
C LYS A 561 -5.78 -2.30 -55.11
N ASP A 562 -5.11 -2.09 -56.24
CA ASP A 562 -5.64 -1.25 -57.29
C ASP A 562 -6.57 -2.10 -58.17
N THR A 563 -7.76 -1.56 -58.36
CA THR A 563 -8.81 -2.12 -59.18
C THR A 563 -8.46 -2.00 -60.67
N GLY A 564 -8.50 -3.14 -61.37
CA GLY A 564 -8.39 -3.16 -62.83
C GLY A 564 -8.61 -4.58 -63.34
N THR A 565 -9.82 -4.91 -63.73
CA THR A 565 -10.21 -6.07 -64.55
C THR A 565 -9.85 -5.83 -66.05
N PRO A 566 -9.90 -6.78 -67.02
CA PRO A 566 -10.31 -8.18 -66.99
C PRO A 566 -9.55 -9.16 -67.95
N LEU A 567 -10.09 -10.38 -68.04
CA LEU A 567 -10.20 -11.37 -69.16
C LEU A 567 -9.24 -12.58 -69.14
N ALA A 568 -9.92 -13.70 -68.95
CA ALA A 568 -9.98 -14.97 -69.66
C ALA A 568 -8.69 -15.74 -70.00
N ASP A 569 -8.54 -16.92 -69.43
CA ASP A 569 -8.72 -18.21 -70.16
C ASP A 569 -8.34 -19.40 -69.28
N THR A 570 -9.23 -20.37 -69.24
CA THR A 570 -9.01 -21.72 -68.73
C THR A 570 -8.13 -22.50 -69.69
N PRO A 571 -7.35 -23.55 -69.31
CA PRO A 571 -7.94 -24.85 -69.08
C PRO A 571 -7.27 -25.79 -68.00
N THR A 572 -8.14 -26.69 -67.53
CA THR A 572 -7.96 -28.14 -67.28
C THR A 572 -6.94 -28.63 -66.25
N ARG A 573 -7.56 -29.31 -65.32
CA ARG A 573 -7.09 -30.24 -64.25
C ARG A 573 -6.07 -31.32 -64.74
N PRO A 574 -5.26 -31.91 -63.82
CA PRO A 574 -5.77 -33.09 -63.13
C PRO A 574 -5.54 -33.14 -61.62
N ALA A 575 -6.40 -33.90 -60.98
CA ALA A 575 -6.42 -34.16 -59.53
C ALA A 575 -5.24 -35.05 -59.10
N THR A 576 -4.63 -34.72 -57.99
CA THR A 576 -3.99 -35.71 -57.12
C THR A 576 -4.38 -35.46 -55.66
N ARG A 577 -4.97 -36.48 -55.09
CA ARG A 577 -5.25 -36.62 -53.66
C ARG A 577 -3.94 -36.55 -52.89
N HIS A 578 -3.88 -35.73 -51.84
CA HIS A 578 -3.19 -36.13 -50.62
C HIS A 578 -3.57 -35.22 -49.45
N GLY A 579 -3.87 -35.88 -48.33
CA GLY A 579 -3.67 -35.37 -46.98
C GLY A 579 -4.63 -34.27 -46.51
N GLY A 580 -5.71 -34.67 -45.84
CA GLY A 580 -6.62 -33.72 -45.19
C GLY A 580 -5.88 -32.75 -44.27
N MET A 581 -5.83 -31.51 -44.68
CA MET A 581 -5.66 -30.42 -43.78
C MET A 581 -6.89 -30.40 -42.89
N ARG A 582 -6.71 -30.63 -41.59
CA ARG A 582 -7.75 -30.38 -40.60
C ARG A 582 -8.09 -28.90 -40.66
N ASP A 583 -9.33 -28.60 -40.99
CA ASP A 583 -9.84 -27.25 -40.88
C ASP A 583 -9.87 -26.87 -39.42
N LEU A 584 -9.06 -25.86 -39.04
CA LEU A 584 -8.99 -25.35 -37.66
C LEU A 584 -10.28 -24.63 -37.26
N HIS A 585 -11.22 -24.42 -38.17
CA HIS A 585 -12.52 -23.81 -37.91
C HIS A 585 -13.61 -24.81 -37.56
N GLU A 586 -13.41 -26.13 -37.76
CA GLU A 586 -14.32 -27.17 -37.25
C GLU A 586 -13.94 -27.53 -35.80
N SER A 587 -14.48 -26.78 -34.86
CA SER A 587 -14.41 -27.05 -33.43
C SER A 587 -15.74 -27.68 -32.99
N SER A 588 -15.67 -28.84 -32.36
CA SER A 588 -16.82 -29.49 -31.70
C SER A 588 -17.12 -28.86 -30.34
N PHE A 589 -16.49 -27.71 -30.01
CA PHE A 589 -16.70 -27.00 -28.77
C PHE A 589 -18.00 -26.18 -28.83
N SER A 590 -18.91 -26.41 -27.86
CA SER A 590 -20.14 -25.64 -27.67
C SER A 590 -20.10 -24.91 -26.35
N LEU A 591 -20.32 -23.61 -26.38
CA LEU A 591 -20.45 -22.75 -25.18
C LEU A 591 -21.70 -23.06 -24.35
N SER A 592 -22.69 -23.78 -24.93
CA SER A 592 -23.96 -24.08 -24.25
C SER A 592 -23.91 -25.26 -23.29
N GLY A 593 -22.76 -25.92 -23.12
CA GLY A 593 -22.61 -27.08 -22.22
C GLY A 593 -23.46 -28.31 -22.55
N SER A 594 -24.27 -28.30 -23.62
CA SER A 594 -25.00 -29.48 -24.09
C SER A 594 -24.07 -30.31 -24.97
N GLN A 595 -23.80 -31.54 -24.55
CA GLN A 595 -23.14 -32.50 -25.41
C GLN A 595 -24.02 -32.74 -26.62
N ILE A 596 -23.54 -32.32 -27.78
CA ILE A 596 -24.11 -32.71 -29.07
C ILE A 596 -23.30 -33.89 -29.57
N ASP A 597 -24.02 -34.97 -29.87
CA ASP A 597 -23.68 -36.13 -30.66
C ASP A 597 -23.26 -37.41 -29.95
N ASP A 598 -24.27 -38.26 -29.83
CA ASP A 598 -24.15 -39.71 -29.63
C ASP A 598 -23.71 -40.50 -30.91
N HIS A 599 -23.23 -39.83 -31.95
CA HIS A 599 -22.91 -40.50 -33.23
C HIS A 599 -21.42 -40.68 -33.54
N VAL A 600 -20.54 -40.44 -32.57
CA VAL A 600 -19.14 -40.80 -32.74
C VAL A 600 -18.93 -42.24 -32.31
N PRO A 601 -18.49 -43.16 -33.19
CA PRO A 601 -18.24 -44.54 -32.80
C PRO A 601 -17.15 -44.57 -31.72
N LYS A 602 -17.49 -45.10 -30.55
CA LYS A 602 -16.59 -45.28 -29.42
C LYS A 602 -15.40 -46.15 -29.88
N ARG A 603 -14.25 -45.55 -30.12
CA ARG A 603 -13.01 -46.29 -30.21
C ARG A 603 -12.69 -46.83 -28.82
N ALA A 604 -12.48 -48.14 -28.75
CA ALA A 604 -12.02 -48.80 -27.55
C ALA A 604 -10.77 -48.06 -27.00
N SER A 605 -10.87 -47.56 -25.80
CA SER A 605 -9.75 -46.89 -25.12
C SER A 605 -8.65 -47.93 -24.92
N ALA A 606 -7.53 -47.79 -25.62
CA ALA A 606 -6.32 -48.48 -25.26
C ALA A 606 -5.89 -47.99 -23.86
N ARG A 607 -5.84 -48.89 -22.89
CA ARG A 607 -5.27 -48.60 -21.56
C ARG A 607 -3.83 -48.17 -21.77
N ILE A 608 -3.54 -46.90 -21.50
CA ILE A 608 -2.18 -46.39 -21.41
C ILE A 608 -1.59 -46.93 -20.09
N LEU A 609 -0.67 -47.89 -20.20
CA LEU A 609 -0.03 -48.55 -19.07
C LEU A 609 1.15 -47.76 -18.49
N ALA A 610 1.53 -46.63 -19.12
CA ALA A 610 2.54 -45.69 -18.61
C ALA A 610 2.34 -44.30 -19.21
N PRO A 611 2.69 -43.23 -18.48
CA PRO A 611 2.65 -41.87 -19.02
C PRO A 611 3.69 -41.70 -20.15
N PRO A 612 3.50 -40.72 -21.04
CA PRO A 612 4.47 -40.40 -22.08
C PRO A 612 5.82 -40.03 -21.46
N GLY A 613 6.84 -40.85 -21.69
CA GLY A 613 8.17 -40.66 -21.09
C GLY A 613 8.78 -41.88 -20.41
N GLY A 614 8.06 -43.02 -20.39
CA GLY A 614 8.58 -44.28 -19.87
C GLY A 614 8.36 -44.47 -18.35
N ARG A 615 8.71 -45.64 -17.88
CA ARG A 615 8.64 -45.98 -16.43
C ARG A 615 9.68 -45.18 -15.64
N SER A 616 9.22 -44.39 -14.71
CA SER A 616 10.06 -43.76 -13.71
C SER A 616 10.69 -44.85 -12.84
N SER A 617 12.01 -44.84 -12.68
CA SER A 617 12.77 -45.70 -11.80
C SER A 617 12.74 -45.23 -10.36
N GLY A 618 11.59 -44.78 -9.87
CA GLY A 618 11.30 -44.71 -8.43
C GLY A 618 12.33 -44.00 -7.53
N ILE A 619 12.93 -42.90 -7.97
CA ILE A 619 13.71 -42.02 -7.08
C ILE A 619 13.16 -40.60 -7.20
N TRP A 620 12.30 -40.26 -6.27
CA TRP A 620 11.91 -38.88 -5.93
C TRP A 620 12.21 -38.68 -4.46
#